data_f0cd79aa0b95d216efc548ecd76817cf
#
_entry.id   f0cd79aa0b95d216efc548ecd76817cf
#
_cell.length_a   1.000
_cell.length_b   1.000
_cell.length_c   1.000
_cell.angle_alpha   90.00
_cell.angle_beta   90.00
_cell.angle_gamma   90.00
#
_symmetry.space_group_name_H-M   'P 1'
#
loop_
_entity.id
_entity.type
_entity.pdbx_description
1 polymer ?
#
loop_
_entity_poly.entity_id
_entity_poly.type
_entity_poly.pdbx_seq_one_letter_code
_entity_poly.pdbx_strand_id
1 'polypeptide(L)'
;MKCALIGERLGHSYSKLIHEAFGLYSYELVSLPKDKVGAFMENKEFDAFNVTIPYKRTVMPYCSYISPEAQKIGSVNTVVRTSDGLHGFNTDYFGFKSMAERAGIDFAGKKVVILGSGGTSLTARAVASDGGAERITVVSRSGEYNYDNLEKLADCEVLINTTPVGMYPNNGSSAASLDKFPRCEAVLDVIYNPLRTQLIMQALERGIKCSGGLYMLVAQAAQSAKYFCSAEIGKEEIERVFRSLALDVQNIVLVGMPGCGKTTVAEELSKLAGRKAVDTDSLVEESAGMSVPEIFSQYGEKRFRELEAQAVRGAAKEKGLIIATGGGAVLDPGNVRALKGNGRIYYLKRDLDLLSLDDRPLSKSRETLDKMFEARDPIYSNCADAAINNDLSPVLTAQRIKDELGSSDI
;
A
#
# COMPACT_ATOMS: atom_id res chain seq x y z
N MET A 1 8.51 -21.33 -20.96
CA MET A 1 8.85 -19.93 -21.22
C MET A 1 9.48 -19.35 -19.96
N LYS A 2 10.65 -18.73 -20.07
CA LYS A 2 11.38 -18.12 -18.96
C LYS A 2 11.26 -16.61 -19.06
N CYS A 3 10.65 -15.97 -18.02
CA CYS A 3 10.42 -14.53 -18.00
C CYS A 3 11.12 -13.88 -16.80
N ALA A 4 11.33 -12.57 -16.85
CA ALA A 4 11.99 -11.84 -15.79
C ALA A 4 11.44 -10.42 -15.60
N LEU A 5 11.76 -9.81 -14.44
CA LEU A 5 11.79 -8.37 -14.25
C LEU A 5 13.24 -7.92 -14.16
N ILE A 6 13.64 -6.93 -14.94
CA ILE A 6 14.93 -6.28 -14.82
C ILE A 6 14.81 -4.87 -14.24
N GLY A 7 15.72 -4.52 -13.35
CA GLY A 7 15.83 -3.21 -12.73
C GLY A 7 17.09 -3.11 -11.89
N GLU A 8 17.38 -1.95 -11.33
CA GLU A 8 18.60 -1.77 -10.52
C GLU A 8 18.45 -2.37 -9.12
N ARG A 9 17.28 -2.22 -8.49
CA ARG A 9 16.98 -2.70 -7.13
C ARG A 9 15.56 -3.25 -7.09
N LEU A 10 15.42 -4.56 -6.83
CA LEU A 10 14.15 -5.29 -6.94
C LEU A 10 13.66 -5.93 -5.63
N GLY A 11 14.37 -5.71 -4.50
CA GLY A 11 14.16 -6.43 -3.25
C GLY A 11 12.75 -6.36 -2.63
N HIS A 12 11.90 -5.45 -3.08
CA HIS A 12 10.54 -5.27 -2.56
C HIS A 12 9.45 -5.39 -3.66
N SER A 13 9.80 -5.93 -4.83
CA SER A 13 8.87 -6.06 -5.95
C SER A 13 7.87 -7.18 -5.75
N TYR A 14 6.58 -6.91 -5.95
CA TYR A 14 5.52 -7.93 -5.99
C TYR A 14 5.38 -8.60 -7.35
N SER A 15 6.14 -8.18 -8.37
CA SER A 15 5.97 -8.68 -9.74
C SER A 15 6.07 -10.20 -9.82
N LYS A 16 7.05 -10.81 -9.13
CA LYS A 16 7.19 -12.27 -9.11
C LYS A 16 5.93 -12.95 -8.58
N LEU A 17 5.41 -12.50 -7.44
CA LEU A 17 4.19 -13.07 -6.84
C LEU A 17 2.99 -12.96 -7.79
N ILE A 18 2.84 -11.82 -8.46
CA ILE A 18 1.73 -11.57 -9.40
C ILE A 18 1.83 -12.47 -10.62
N HIS A 19 3.00 -12.53 -11.27
CA HIS A 19 3.20 -13.33 -12.48
C HIS A 19 3.09 -14.84 -12.18
N GLU A 20 3.60 -15.31 -11.04
CA GLU A 20 3.45 -16.69 -10.58
C GLU A 20 1.99 -17.04 -10.22
N ALA A 21 1.21 -16.07 -9.70
CA ALA A 21 -0.21 -16.29 -9.42
C ALA A 21 -1.06 -16.52 -10.68
N PHE A 22 -0.61 -16.06 -11.85
CA PHE A 22 -1.23 -16.41 -13.13
C PHE A 22 -0.87 -17.81 -13.63
N GLY A 23 0.23 -18.41 -13.16
CA GLY A 23 0.58 -19.81 -13.43
C GLY A 23 0.98 -20.13 -14.87
N LEU A 24 1.34 -19.15 -15.69
CA LEU A 24 1.54 -19.29 -17.15
C LEU A 24 3.01 -19.52 -17.56
N TYR A 25 3.95 -19.07 -16.76
CA TYR A 25 5.39 -19.13 -17.02
C TYR A 25 6.20 -18.96 -15.74
N SER A 26 7.50 -19.31 -15.79
CA SER A 26 8.42 -19.01 -14.69
C SER A 26 8.83 -17.52 -14.72
N TYR A 27 8.97 -16.91 -13.56
CA TYR A 27 9.29 -15.47 -13.47
C TYR A 27 10.37 -15.20 -12.42
N GLU A 28 11.43 -14.51 -12.84
CA GLU A 28 12.58 -14.20 -11.98
C GLU A 28 12.76 -12.69 -11.80
N LEU A 29 13.36 -12.30 -10.67
CA LEU A 29 13.79 -10.92 -10.43
C LEU A 29 15.28 -10.82 -10.67
N VAL A 30 15.69 -10.04 -11.66
CA VAL A 30 17.09 -9.89 -12.08
C VAL A 30 17.54 -8.45 -11.81
N SER A 31 18.23 -8.25 -10.70
CA SER A 31 18.85 -6.94 -10.40
C SER A 31 20.10 -6.77 -11.25
N LEU A 32 20.12 -5.71 -12.05
CA LEU A 32 21.20 -5.42 -12.99
C LEU A 32 21.82 -4.05 -12.70
N PRO A 33 23.14 -3.93 -12.61
CA PRO A 33 23.81 -2.64 -12.68
C PRO A 33 23.75 -2.08 -14.12
N LYS A 34 23.83 -0.75 -14.24
CA LYS A 34 23.59 -0.04 -15.50
C LYS A 34 24.49 -0.51 -16.67
N ASP A 35 25.74 -0.82 -16.38
CA ASP A 35 26.74 -1.30 -17.36
C ASP A 35 26.46 -2.72 -17.89
N LYS A 36 25.60 -3.50 -17.23
CA LYS A 36 25.22 -4.87 -17.63
C LYS A 36 23.95 -4.94 -18.47
N VAL A 37 23.21 -3.85 -18.62
CA VAL A 37 21.95 -3.84 -19.38
C VAL A 37 22.15 -4.25 -20.84
N GLY A 38 23.20 -3.73 -21.53
CA GLY A 38 23.49 -4.10 -22.92
C GLY A 38 23.73 -5.60 -23.09
N ALA A 39 24.60 -6.18 -22.25
CA ALA A 39 24.88 -7.62 -22.29
C ALA A 39 23.62 -8.47 -22.00
N PHE A 40 22.74 -8.01 -21.10
CA PHE A 40 21.46 -8.68 -20.83
C PHE A 40 20.54 -8.65 -22.06
N MET A 41 20.45 -7.53 -22.77
CA MET A 41 19.59 -7.40 -23.96
C MET A 41 20.05 -8.32 -25.10
N GLU A 42 21.34 -8.56 -25.24
CA GLU A 42 21.94 -9.47 -26.24
C GLU A 42 21.82 -10.94 -25.80
N ASN A 43 21.79 -11.24 -24.50
CA ASN A 43 21.69 -12.59 -23.99
C ASN A 43 20.29 -13.18 -24.26
N LYS A 44 20.24 -14.44 -24.70
CA LYS A 44 19.00 -15.17 -25.02
C LYS A 44 18.47 -16.03 -23.87
N GLU A 45 18.83 -15.73 -22.64
CA GLU A 45 18.43 -16.52 -21.47
C GLU A 45 16.93 -16.43 -21.19
N PHE A 46 16.32 -15.25 -21.42
CA PHE A 46 14.91 -15.00 -21.18
C PHE A 46 14.16 -14.81 -22.50
N ASP A 47 12.98 -15.41 -22.60
CA ASP A 47 12.07 -15.29 -23.74
C ASP A 47 11.37 -13.93 -23.78
N ALA A 48 11.03 -13.42 -22.59
CA ALA A 48 10.39 -12.12 -22.40
C ALA A 48 10.73 -11.54 -21.02
N PHE A 49 10.63 -10.22 -20.87
CA PHE A 49 10.92 -9.60 -19.60
C PHE A 49 10.23 -8.24 -19.44
N ASN A 50 9.87 -7.92 -18.19
CA ASN A 50 9.49 -6.58 -17.80
C ASN A 50 10.72 -5.75 -17.44
N VAL A 51 10.58 -4.43 -17.57
CA VAL A 51 11.64 -3.46 -17.29
C VAL A 51 11.11 -2.41 -16.33
N THR A 52 11.85 -2.19 -15.23
CA THR A 52 11.51 -1.12 -14.30
C THR A 52 12.62 -0.08 -14.18
N ILE A 53 12.48 0.85 -13.26
CA ILE A 53 13.43 1.95 -13.00
C ILE A 53 14.85 1.38 -12.78
N PRO A 54 15.88 2.02 -13.41
CA PRO A 54 15.81 3.23 -14.25
C PRO A 54 15.81 2.93 -15.77
N TYR A 55 15.56 1.69 -16.21
CA TYR A 55 15.95 1.18 -17.52
C TYR A 55 14.89 1.30 -18.63
N LYS A 56 13.65 1.75 -18.31
CA LYS A 56 12.53 1.82 -19.28
C LYS A 56 12.82 2.60 -20.56
N ARG A 57 13.71 3.59 -20.51
CA ARG A 57 14.20 4.32 -21.69
C ARG A 57 15.47 3.69 -22.28
N THR A 58 16.33 3.18 -21.40
CA THR A 58 17.62 2.59 -21.78
C THR A 58 17.46 1.40 -22.72
N VAL A 59 16.38 0.61 -22.59
CA VAL A 59 16.13 -0.59 -23.39
C VAL A 59 15.56 -0.29 -24.78
N MET A 60 15.01 0.90 -25.00
CA MET A 60 14.36 1.25 -26.26
C MET A 60 15.27 1.11 -27.49
N PRO A 61 16.54 1.56 -27.48
CA PRO A 61 17.44 1.40 -28.64
C PRO A 61 17.75 -0.04 -29.04
N TYR A 62 17.52 -1.02 -28.14
CA TYR A 62 17.74 -2.45 -28.42
C TYR A 62 16.52 -3.13 -29.06
N CYS A 63 15.36 -2.44 -29.12
CA CYS A 63 14.13 -2.99 -29.67
C CYS A 63 14.09 -2.75 -31.19
N SER A 64 13.89 -3.81 -31.97
CA SER A 64 13.64 -3.73 -33.43
C SER A 64 12.23 -3.18 -33.73
N TYR A 65 11.29 -3.38 -32.80
CA TYR A 65 9.95 -2.83 -32.86
C TYR A 65 9.55 -2.23 -31.49
N ILE A 66 8.88 -1.09 -31.52
CA ILE A 66 8.27 -0.45 -30.33
C ILE A 66 6.83 -0.13 -30.67
N SER A 67 5.90 -0.56 -29.80
CA SER A 67 4.46 -0.30 -30.01
C SER A 67 4.16 1.20 -30.06
N PRO A 68 3.09 1.63 -30.77
CA PRO A 68 2.68 3.04 -30.86
C PRO A 68 2.50 3.70 -29.50
N GLU A 69 1.90 2.98 -28.54
CA GLU A 69 1.70 3.46 -27.17
C GLU A 69 3.02 3.69 -26.44
N ALA A 70 3.96 2.73 -26.56
CA ALA A 70 5.28 2.85 -25.94
C ALA A 70 6.10 3.98 -26.58
N GLN A 71 5.96 4.22 -27.90
CA GLN A 71 6.57 5.36 -28.61
C GLN A 71 5.98 6.68 -28.12
N LYS A 72 4.63 6.79 -28.05
CA LYS A 72 3.91 7.98 -27.56
C LYS A 72 4.32 8.34 -26.12
N ILE A 73 4.46 7.34 -25.26
CA ILE A 73 4.87 7.51 -23.85
C ILE A 73 6.38 7.77 -23.74
N GLY A 74 7.19 7.27 -24.70
CA GLY A 74 8.64 7.38 -24.66
C GLY A 74 9.28 6.48 -23.62
N SER A 75 8.68 5.32 -23.33
CA SER A 75 9.23 4.31 -22.42
C SER A 75 8.69 2.91 -22.71
N VAL A 76 9.53 1.90 -22.53
CA VAL A 76 9.23 0.47 -22.65
C VAL A 76 9.34 -0.17 -21.27
N ASN A 77 8.31 -0.88 -20.84
CA ASN A 77 8.34 -1.66 -19.59
C ASN A 77 8.12 -3.16 -19.80
N THR A 78 7.92 -3.59 -21.06
CA THR A 78 7.67 -4.98 -21.43
C THR A 78 8.39 -5.27 -22.74
N VAL A 79 9.20 -6.31 -22.78
CA VAL A 79 9.98 -6.72 -23.96
C VAL A 79 9.75 -8.19 -24.22
N VAL A 80 9.52 -8.52 -25.48
CA VAL A 80 9.37 -9.91 -25.95
C VAL A 80 10.43 -10.18 -27.00
N ARG A 81 11.06 -11.31 -26.93
CA ARG A 81 12.02 -11.80 -27.93
C ARG A 81 11.26 -12.56 -29.02
N THR A 82 11.44 -12.13 -30.25
CA THR A 82 10.83 -12.71 -31.46
C THR A 82 11.90 -13.17 -32.44
N SER A 83 11.51 -13.75 -33.57
CA SER A 83 12.44 -14.18 -34.62
C SER A 83 13.17 -13.02 -35.31
N ASP A 84 12.56 -11.83 -35.31
CA ASP A 84 13.05 -10.62 -35.97
C ASP A 84 13.65 -9.59 -34.99
N GLY A 85 13.77 -9.95 -33.70
CA GLY A 85 14.43 -9.12 -32.69
C GLY A 85 13.66 -8.95 -31.41
N LEU A 86 13.91 -7.84 -30.71
CA LEU A 86 13.22 -7.50 -29.46
C LEU A 86 12.07 -6.55 -29.75
N HIS A 87 10.88 -6.91 -29.29
CA HIS A 87 9.68 -6.09 -29.42
C HIS A 87 9.34 -5.43 -28.06
N GLY A 88 9.27 -4.11 -28.04
CA GLY A 88 9.04 -3.29 -26.85
C GLY A 88 7.59 -2.78 -26.74
N PHE A 89 7.01 -2.90 -25.58
CA PHE A 89 5.63 -2.48 -25.24
C PHE A 89 5.62 -1.67 -23.95
N ASN A 90 4.49 -0.99 -23.71
CA ASN A 90 4.23 -0.31 -22.44
C ASN A 90 2.91 -0.78 -21.83
N THR A 91 2.97 -1.69 -20.86
CA THR A 91 1.80 -2.22 -20.17
C THR A 91 1.36 -1.37 -18.99
N ASP A 92 2.17 -0.39 -18.54
CA ASP A 92 1.77 0.58 -17.53
C ASP A 92 0.55 1.41 -17.98
N TYR A 93 0.44 1.67 -19.28
CA TYR A 93 -0.73 2.36 -19.84
C TYR A 93 -2.03 1.62 -19.55
N PHE A 94 -2.06 0.31 -19.88
CA PHE A 94 -3.21 -0.54 -19.58
C PHE A 94 -3.46 -0.63 -18.07
N GLY A 95 -2.40 -0.81 -17.27
CA GLY A 95 -2.50 -0.90 -15.83
C GLY A 95 -3.10 0.36 -15.20
N PHE A 96 -2.60 1.54 -15.59
CA PHE A 96 -3.09 2.82 -15.07
C PHE A 96 -4.55 3.09 -15.49
N LYS A 97 -4.87 2.84 -16.76
CA LYS A 97 -6.24 2.96 -17.27
C LYS A 97 -7.19 2.04 -16.50
N SER A 98 -6.84 0.76 -16.32
CA SER A 98 -7.65 -0.21 -15.59
C SER A 98 -7.85 0.19 -14.11
N MET A 99 -6.84 0.78 -13.48
CA MET A 99 -6.94 1.31 -12.11
C MET A 99 -7.96 2.45 -12.02
N ALA A 100 -7.92 3.40 -12.95
CA ALA A 100 -8.89 4.50 -13.01
C ALA A 100 -10.32 3.99 -13.26
N GLU A 101 -10.48 3.08 -14.23
CA GLU A 101 -11.78 2.46 -14.56
C GLU A 101 -12.36 1.71 -13.35
N ARG A 102 -11.57 0.91 -12.65
CA ARG A 102 -12.00 0.19 -11.43
C ARG A 102 -12.48 1.14 -10.34
N ALA A 103 -11.80 2.26 -10.17
CA ALA A 103 -12.18 3.29 -9.20
C ALA A 103 -13.39 4.15 -9.64
N GLY A 104 -13.90 3.93 -10.83
CA GLY A 104 -15.00 4.75 -11.42
C GLY A 104 -14.56 6.21 -11.61
N ILE A 105 -13.30 6.43 -11.98
CA ILE A 105 -12.72 7.75 -12.25
C ILE A 105 -12.65 7.98 -13.75
N ASP A 106 -13.31 9.03 -14.21
CA ASP A 106 -13.34 9.48 -15.59
C ASP A 106 -12.52 10.76 -15.73
N PHE A 107 -11.86 10.92 -16.89
CA PHE A 107 -11.05 12.08 -17.21
C PHE A 107 -11.75 13.07 -18.16
N ALA A 108 -12.87 12.69 -18.78
CA ALA A 108 -13.54 13.50 -19.80
C ALA A 108 -13.96 14.87 -19.25
N GLY A 109 -13.44 15.94 -19.86
CA GLY A 109 -13.70 17.32 -19.46
C GLY A 109 -13.08 17.74 -18.11
N LYS A 110 -12.23 16.91 -17.50
CA LYS A 110 -11.64 17.16 -16.17
C LYS A 110 -10.34 17.94 -16.21
N LYS A 111 -10.10 18.74 -15.18
CA LYS A 111 -8.82 19.40 -14.91
C LYS A 111 -7.97 18.48 -14.05
N VAL A 112 -6.97 17.91 -14.68
CA VAL A 112 -6.08 16.89 -14.08
C VAL A 112 -4.78 17.52 -13.64
N VAL A 113 -4.36 17.25 -12.40
CA VAL A 113 -3.04 17.62 -11.89
C VAL A 113 -2.24 16.34 -11.62
N ILE A 114 -1.04 16.25 -12.19
CA ILE A 114 -0.11 15.14 -12.03
C ILE A 114 1.07 15.61 -11.19
N LEU A 115 1.25 15.04 -10.02
CA LEU A 115 2.40 15.28 -9.15
C LEU A 115 3.56 14.39 -9.59
N GLY A 116 4.68 15.00 -9.98
CA GLY A 116 5.87 14.32 -10.47
C GLY A 116 6.00 14.37 -11.99
N SER A 117 7.25 14.35 -12.48
CA SER A 117 7.62 14.42 -13.90
C SER A 117 8.45 13.21 -14.37
N GLY A 118 8.37 12.08 -13.65
CA GLY A 118 9.07 10.82 -13.97
C GLY A 118 8.39 10.00 -15.07
N GLY A 119 8.90 8.79 -15.32
CA GLY A 119 8.38 7.88 -16.36
C GLY A 119 6.89 7.58 -16.21
N THR A 120 6.41 7.33 -14.98
CA THR A 120 5.00 7.02 -14.72
C THR A 120 4.08 8.24 -14.95
N SER A 121 4.59 9.48 -14.80
CA SER A 121 3.81 10.68 -15.14
C SER A 121 3.50 10.77 -16.62
N LEU A 122 4.38 10.28 -17.49
CA LEU A 122 4.13 10.22 -18.94
C LEU A 122 2.99 9.26 -19.26
N THR A 123 2.94 8.11 -18.58
CA THR A 123 1.83 7.16 -18.68
C THR A 123 0.51 7.77 -18.21
N ALA A 124 0.50 8.37 -17.02
CA ALA A 124 -0.69 9.03 -16.46
C ALA A 124 -1.19 10.15 -17.38
N ARG A 125 -0.27 10.95 -17.94
CA ARG A 125 -0.58 12.01 -18.90
C ARG A 125 -1.20 11.45 -20.19
N ALA A 126 -0.66 10.37 -20.73
CA ALA A 126 -1.19 9.74 -21.95
C ALA A 126 -2.61 9.22 -21.71
N VAL A 127 -2.85 8.50 -20.60
CA VAL A 127 -4.18 7.97 -20.26
C VAL A 127 -5.19 9.10 -20.02
N ALA A 128 -4.82 10.14 -19.26
CA ALA A 128 -5.72 11.27 -19.02
C ALA A 128 -6.04 12.04 -20.32
N SER A 129 -5.04 12.22 -21.20
CA SER A 129 -5.24 12.86 -22.50
C SER A 129 -6.17 12.05 -23.42
N ASP A 130 -5.96 10.73 -23.50
CA ASP A 130 -6.80 9.82 -24.29
C ASP A 130 -8.22 9.67 -23.69
N GLY A 131 -8.35 9.87 -22.36
CA GLY A 131 -9.61 9.95 -21.65
C GLY A 131 -10.33 11.29 -21.80
N GLY A 132 -9.81 12.23 -22.59
CA GLY A 132 -10.49 13.51 -22.89
C GLY A 132 -10.38 14.56 -21.80
N ALA A 133 -9.32 14.56 -21.00
CA ALA A 133 -9.10 15.62 -19.99
C ALA A 133 -9.07 17.01 -20.63
N GLU A 134 -9.78 17.99 -20.05
CA GLU A 134 -9.80 19.39 -20.50
C GLU A 134 -8.41 20.04 -20.38
N ARG A 135 -7.77 19.81 -19.24
CA ARG A 135 -6.43 20.35 -18.94
C ARG A 135 -5.63 19.35 -18.14
N ILE A 136 -4.36 19.18 -18.51
CA ILE A 136 -3.43 18.35 -17.76
C ILE A 136 -2.25 19.22 -17.36
N THR A 137 -2.05 19.38 -16.05
CA THR A 137 -0.93 20.15 -15.47
C THR A 137 0.01 19.22 -14.73
N VAL A 138 1.29 19.25 -15.09
CA VAL A 138 2.33 18.47 -14.40
C VAL A 138 3.07 19.36 -13.42
N VAL A 139 3.11 18.92 -12.16
CA VAL A 139 3.84 19.56 -11.08
C VAL A 139 5.19 18.88 -10.91
N SER A 140 6.27 19.66 -10.91
CA SER A 140 7.62 19.17 -10.66
C SER A 140 8.44 20.14 -9.83
N ARG A 141 9.57 19.69 -9.27
CA ARG A 141 10.43 20.54 -8.41
C ARG A 141 10.99 21.77 -9.11
N SER A 142 11.18 21.71 -10.42
CA SER A 142 11.78 22.78 -11.24
C SER A 142 10.85 23.28 -12.36
N GLY A 143 9.57 22.86 -12.37
CA GLY A 143 8.59 23.29 -13.35
C GLY A 143 7.99 24.65 -13.02
N GLU A 144 7.23 25.23 -13.96
CA GLU A 144 6.40 26.41 -13.76
C GLU A 144 5.42 26.21 -12.60
N TYR A 145 4.77 25.02 -12.59
CA TYR A 145 3.98 24.56 -11.44
C TYR A 145 4.84 23.64 -10.61
N ASN A 146 5.03 24.01 -9.34
CA ASN A 146 5.85 23.30 -8.37
C ASN A 146 5.12 23.16 -7.04
N TYR A 147 5.77 22.53 -6.06
CA TYR A 147 5.15 22.24 -4.76
C TYR A 147 4.92 23.48 -3.88
N ASP A 148 5.53 24.63 -4.21
CA ASP A 148 5.40 25.89 -3.48
C ASP A 148 4.23 26.74 -3.99
N ASN A 149 3.65 26.42 -5.19
CA ASN A 149 2.58 27.21 -5.82
C ASN A 149 1.35 26.38 -6.21
N LEU A 150 1.07 25.29 -5.48
CA LEU A 150 -0.07 24.38 -5.74
C LEU A 150 -1.43 25.08 -5.65
N GLU A 151 -1.55 26.19 -4.92
CA GLU A 151 -2.78 26.98 -4.80
C GLU A 151 -3.24 27.57 -6.14
N LYS A 152 -2.35 27.73 -7.12
CA LYS A 152 -2.70 28.12 -8.50
C LYS A 152 -3.50 27.05 -9.24
N LEU A 153 -3.55 25.85 -8.69
CA LEU A 153 -4.23 24.67 -9.23
C LEU A 153 -5.44 24.26 -8.38
N ALA A 154 -6.01 25.21 -7.62
CA ALA A 154 -7.15 24.97 -6.73
C ALA A 154 -8.42 24.47 -7.46
N ASP A 155 -8.48 24.63 -8.78
CA ASP A 155 -9.56 24.15 -9.64
C ASP A 155 -9.34 22.69 -10.13
N CYS A 156 -8.33 21.99 -9.64
CA CYS A 156 -8.06 20.57 -9.90
C CYS A 156 -9.27 19.70 -9.50
N GLU A 157 -9.68 18.81 -10.39
CA GLU A 157 -10.76 17.85 -10.16
C GLU A 157 -10.22 16.43 -10.00
N VAL A 158 -9.14 16.08 -10.70
CA VAL A 158 -8.48 14.77 -10.56
C VAL A 158 -7.00 14.98 -10.22
N LEU A 159 -6.59 14.48 -9.06
CA LEU A 159 -5.20 14.56 -8.59
C LEU A 159 -4.52 13.19 -8.75
N ILE A 160 -3.36 13.17 -9.39
CA ILE A 160 -2.59 11.95 -9.64
C ILE A 160 -1.21 12.08 -9.01
N ASN A 161 -0.87 11.21 -8.06
CA ASN A 161 0.49 11.12 -7.54
C ASN A 161 1.30 10.10 -8.32
N THR A 162 2.37 10.55 -8.97
CA THR A 162 3.37 9.71 -9.66
C THR A 162 4.75 9.83 -9.04
N THR A 163 4.85 10.45 -7.87
CA THR A 163 6.09 10.60 -7.11
C THR A 163 6.30 9.43 -6.15
N PRO A 164 7.52 9.20 -5.63
CA PRO A 164 7.76 8.24 -4.56
C PRO A 164 7.40 8.78 -3.16
N VAL A 165 6.85 10.00 -3.04
CA VAL A 165 6.50 10.60 -1.74
C VAL A 165 5.30 9.91 -1.14
N GLY A 166 5.46 9.34 0.03
CA GLY A 166 4.47 8.50 0.71
C GLY A 166 4.74 7.01 0.61
N MET A 167 5.76 6.59 -0.16
CA MET A 167 6.21 5.19 -0.24
C MET A 167 7.09 4.83 0.96
N TYR A 168 7.04 3.57 1.42
CA TYR A 168 7.99 3.05 2.40
C TYR A 168 9.44 3.16 1.89
N PRO A 169 10.41 3.46 2.78
CA PRO A 169 10.28 3.64 4.23
C PRO A 169 9.79 5.03 4.69
N ASN A 170 9.64 6.01 3.77
CA ASN A 170 9.35 7.42 4.07
C ASN A 170 7.84 7.75 3.93
N ASN A 171 6.97 6.85 4.41
CA ASN A 171 5.52 6.93 4.26
C ASN A 171 4.81 7.96 5.16
N GLY A 172 5.55 8.68 6.00
CA GLY A 172 4.99 9.73 6.87
C GLY A 172 4.66 11.05 6.17
N SER A 173 4.94 11.16 4.85
CA SER A 173 4.74 12.37 4.06
C SER A 173 3.67 12.17 2.99
N SER A 174 3.00 13.24 2.59
CA SER A 174 2.13 13.30 1.42
C SER A 174 2.75 14.18 0.35
N ALA A 175 2.57 13.83 -0.92
CA ALA A 175 3.05 14.62 -2.05
C ALA A 175 2.35 16.01 -2.12
N ALA A 176 1.10 16.08 -1.64
CA ALA A 176 0.35 17.31 -1.47
C ALA A 176 -0.73 17.14 -0.39
N SER A 177 -1.21 18.27 0.19
CA SER A 177 -2.44 18.26 0.99
C SER A 177 -3.64 18.51 0.09
N LEU A 178 -4.71 17.72 0.27
CA LEU A 178 -5.98 17.94 -0.43
C LEU A 178 -6.68 19.25 -0.05
N ASP A 179 -6.26 19.94 1.02
CA ASP A 179 -6.76 21.28 1.36
C ASP A 179 -6.46 22.30 0.27
N LYS A 180 -5.40 22.10 -0.53
CA LYS A 180 -5.04 22.96 -1.65
C LYS A 180 -5.91 22.73 -2.90
N PHE A 181 -6.73 21.68 -2.91
CA PHE A 181 -7.54 21.27 -4.06
C PHE A 181 -9.02 21.10 -3.67
N PRO A 182 -9.74 22.19 -3.35
CA PRO A 182 -11.11 22.12 -2.82
C PRO A 182 -12.15 21.56 -3.82
N ARG A 183 -11.80 21.47 -5.11
CA ARG A 183 -12.64 20.87 -6.14
C ARG A 183 -12.25 19.44 -6.49
N CYS A 184 -11.28 18.86 -5.80
CA CYS A 184 -10.81 17.50 -6.08
C CYS A 184 -11.90 16.48 -5.74
N GLU A 185 -12.32 15.73 -6.75
CA GLU A 185 -13.33 14.67 -6.65
C GLU A 185 -12.74 13.27 -6.85
N ALA A 186 -11.49 13.19 -7.31
CA ALA A 186 -10.82 11.92 -7.53
C ALA A 186 -9.29 11.99 -7.28
N VAL A 187 -8.75 10.93 -6.69
CA VAL A 187 -7.32 10.78 -6.40
C VAL A 187 -6.81 9.42 -6.88
N LEU A 188 -5.75 9.42 -7.68
CA LEU A 188 -5.00 8.24 -8.06
C LEU A 188 -3.57 8.32 -7.53
N ASP A 189 -3.10 7.27 -6.88
CA ASP A 189 -1.72 7.20 -6.41
C ASP A 189 -1.05 5.93 -6.95
N VAL A 190 0.05 6.05 -7.68
CA VAL A 190 0.74 4.88 -8.24
C VAL A 190 1.54 4.08 -7.21
N ILE A 191 1.61 4.56 -5.98
CA ILE A 191 2.25 3.85 -4.88
C ILE A 191 1.36 2.69 -4.45
N TYR A 192 1.96 1.51 -4.29
CA TYR A 192 1.31 0.28 -3.82
C TYR A 192 1.86 -0.24 -2.48
N ASN A 193 2.88 0.40 -1.94
CA ASN A 193 3.51 0.05 -0.67
C ASN A 193 3.90 1.31 0.11
N PRO A 194 3.09 1.75 1.08
CA PRO A 194 1.92 1.09 1.67
C PRO A 194 0.73 0.98 0.73
N LEU A 195 -0.26 0.16 1.11
CA LEU A 195 -1.54 0.05 0.40
C LEU A 195 -2.31 1.37 0.37
N ARG A 196 -2.24 2.14 1.47
CA ARG A 196 -2.85 3.46 1.62
C ARG A 196 -1.78 4.49 1.98
N THR A 197 -1.45 5.36 1.04
CA THR A 197 -0.59 6.52 1.32
C THR A 197 -1.35 7.58 2.11
N GLN A 198 -0.64 8.57 2.68
CA GLN A 198 -1.28 9.69 3.35
C GLN A 198 -2.26 10.43 2.41
N LEU A 199 -1.96 10.51 1.12
CA LEU A 199 -2.83 11.12 0.12
C LEU A 199 -4.13 10.32 -0.07
N ILE A 200 -4.04 9.00 -0.18
CA ILE A 200 -5.21 8.11 -0.25
C ILE A 200 -6.04 8.18 1.03
N MET A 201 -5.41 8.21 2.21
CA MET A 201 -6.13 8.36 3.48
C MET A 201 -6.90 9.68 3.57
N GLN A 202 -6.31 10.80 3.14
CA GLN A 202 -7.01 12.09 3.06
C GLN A 202 -8.23 12.02 2.10
N ALA A 203 -8.11 11.30 0.99
CA ALA A 203 -9.22 11.13 0.05
C ALA A 203 -10.35 10.30 0.67
N LEU A 204 -10.04 9.18 1.33
CA LEU A 204 -11.00 8.32 2.03
C LEU A 204 -11.74 9.10 3.14
N GLU A 205 -11.03 9.86 3.97
CA GLU A 205 -11.62 10.69 5.04
C GLU A 205 -12.61 11.74 4.51
N ARG A 206 -12.46 12.17 3.25
CA ARG A 206 -13.34 13.15 2.59
C ARG A 206 -14.41 12.53 1.71
N GLY A 207 -14.46 11.20 1.62
CA GLY A 207 -15.36 10.50 0.70
C GLY A 207 -15.06 10.75 -0.78
N ILE A 208 -13.82 11.11 -1.11
CA ILE A 208 -13.34 11.33 -2.49
C ILE A 208 -12.99 9.98 -3.11
N LYS A 209 -13.40 9.73 -4.35
CA LYS A 209 -13.04 8.53 -5.11
C LYS A 209 -11.52 8.40 -5.18
N CYS A 210 -10.97 7.23 -4.84
CA CYS A 210 -9.51 7.07 -4.90
C CYS A 210 -9.10 5.61 -5.16
N SER A 211 -7.86 5.45 -5.66
CA SER A 211 -7.21 4.15 -5.77
C SER A 211 -5.70 4.26 -5.57
N GLY A 212 -5.13 3.32 -4.82
CA GLY A 212 -3.68 3.07 -4.75
C GLY A 212 -3.19 2.19 -5.91
N GLY A 213 -1.87 2.13 -6.08
CA GLY A 213 -1.21 1.55 -7.27
C GLY A 213 -1.21 0.02 -7.36
N LEU A 214 -1.70 -0.72 -6.36
CA LEU A 214 -1.61 -2.19 -6.39
C LEU A 214 -2.41 -2.80 -7.54
N TYR A 215 -3.61 -2.27 -7.82
CA TYR A 215 -4.40 -2.75 -8.95
C TYR A 215 -3.73 -2.47 -10.30
N MET A 216 -3.13 -1.28 -10.47
CA MET A 216 -2.30 -0.96 -11.64
C MET A 216 -1.18 -1.98 -11.84
N LEU A 217 -0.52 -2.37 -10.74
CA LEU A 217 0.59 -3.32 -10.77
C LEU A 217 0.15 -4.71 -11.23
N VAL A 218 -1.03 -5.18 -10.81
CA VAL A 218 -1.59 -6.47 -11.22
C VAL A 218 -2.08 -6.41 -12.68
N ALA A 219 -2.82 -5.38 -13.04
CA ALA A 219 -3.38 -5.24 -14.37
C ALA A 219 -2.28 -5.11 -15.46
N GLN A 220 -1.19 -4.36 -15.19
CA GLN A 220 -0.07 -4.28 -16.14
C GLN A 220 0.63 -5.63 -16.33
N ALA A 221 0.68 -6.47 -15.28
CA ALA A 221 1.25 -7.82 -15.39
C ALA A 221 0.35 -8.76 -16.21
N ALA A 222 -0.97 -8.65 -16.08
CA ALA A 222 -1.92 -9.36 -16.94
C ALA A 222 -1.73 -8.97 -18.43
N GLN A 223 -1.56 -7.68 -18.72
CA GLN A 223 -1.26 -7.22 -20.07
C GLN A 223 0.11 -7.70 -20.56
N SER A 224 1.11 -7.81 -19.67
CA SER A 224 2.40 -8.39 -20.02
C SER A 224 2.28 -9.86 -20.41
N ALA A 225 1.46 -10.65 -19.70
CA ALA A 225 1.20 -12.07 -20.04
C ALA A 225 0.60 -12.23 -21.43
N LYS A 226 -0.26 -11.30 -21.88
CA LYS A 226 -0.78 -11.27 -23.25
C LYS A 226 0.35 -11.15 -24.27
N TYR A 227 1.32 -10.29 -24.04
CA TYR A 227 2.47 -10.14 -24.94
C TYR A 227 3.45 -11.32 -24.82
N PHE A 228 3.66 -11.86 -23.63
CA PHE A 228 4.60 -12.95 -23.38
C PHE A 228 4.17 -14.26 -24.04
N CYS A 229 2.93 -14.68 -23.82
CA CYS A 229 2.44 -16.00 -24.21
C CYS A 229 1.06 -15.99 -24.88
N SER A 230 0.58 -14.85 -25.36
CA SER A 230 -0.73 -14.68 -25.99
C SER A 230 -1.91 -15.07 -25.08
N ALA A 231 -1.70 -15.11 -23.77
CA ALA A 231 -2.75 -15.39 -22.80
C ALA A 231 -3.61 -14.15 -22.54
N GLU A 232 -4.92 -14.29 -22.64
CA GLU A 232 -5.88 -13.24 -22.27
C GLU A 232 -6.36 -13.47 -20.83
N ILE A 233 -5.93 -12.58 -19.93
CA ILE A 233 -6.34 -12.60 -18.53
C ILE A 233 -7.50 -11.60 -18.37
N GLY A 234 -8.68 -12.12 -18.04
CA GLY A 234 -9.90 -11.34 -17.87
C GLY A 234 -9.91 -10.50 -16.59
N LYS A 235 -10.85 -9.55 -16.52
CA LYS A 235 -11.00 -8.64 -15.35
C LYS A 235 -11.24 -9.41 -14.04
N GLU A 236 -11.96 -10.50 -14.07
CA GLU A 236 -12.25 -11.33 -12.88
C GLU A 236 -10.97 -11.95 -12.31
N GLU A 237 -10.09 -12.43 -13.17
CA GLU A 237 -8.82 -13.02 -12.75
C GLU A 237 -7.83 -11.95 -12.25
N ILE A 238 -7.81 -10.77 -12.87
CA ILE A 238 -7.06 -9.60 -12.37
C ILE A 238 -7.54 -9.23 -10.97
N GLU A 239 -8.87 -9.18 -10.76
CA GLU A 239 -9.47 -8.86 -9.46
C GLU A 239 -9.15 -9.94 -8.42
N ARG A 240 -9.20 -11.23 -8.80
CA ARG A 240 -8.83 -12.36 -7.92
C ARG A 240 -7.39 -12.23 -7.42
N VAL A 241 -6.44 -12.01 -8.34
CA VAL A 241 -5.01 -11.88 -7.99
C VAL A 241 -4.77 -10.61 -7.16
N PHE A 242 -5.43 -9.50 -7.52
CA PHE A 242 -5.36 -8.26 -6.74
C PHE A 242 -5.82 -8.46 -5.30
N ARG A 243 -7.03 -9.05 -5.10
CA ARG A 243 -7.59 -9.30 -3.76
C ARG A 243 -6.71 -10.24 -2.94
N SER A 244 -6.27 -11.34 -3.54
CA SER A 244 -5.36 -12.28 -2.86
C SER A 244 -4.09 -11.59 -2.38
N LEU A 245 -3.41 -10.84 -3.27
CA LEU A 245 -2.18 -10.14 -2.92
C LEU A 245 -2.41 -9.03 -1.88
N ALA A 246 -3.50 -8.28 -2.02
CA ALA A 246 -3.83 -7.22 -1.06
C ALA A 246 -4.07 -7.80 0.34
N LEU A 247 -4.81 -8.90 0.43
CA LEU A 247 -5.00 -9.64 1.68
C LEU A 247 -3.67 -10.14 2.25
N ASP A 248 -2.80 -10.73 1.43
CA ASP A 248 -1.53 -11.30 1.89
C ASP A 248 -0.59 -10.23 2.47
N VAL A 249 -0.58 -9.03 1.91
CA VAL A 249 0.30 -7.94 2.36
C VAL A 249 -0.32 -7.07 3.44
N GLN A 250 -1.64 -7.07 3.59
CA GLN A 250 -2.34 -6.25 4.58
C GLN A 250 -2.12 -6.81 5.99
N ASN A 251 -1.79 -5.93 6.94
CA ASN A 251 -1.70 -6.27 8.36
C ASN A 251 -3.10 -6.33 8.98
N ILE A 252 -3.28 -7.20 9.95
CA ILE A 252 -4.46 -7.26 10.82
C ILE A 252 -4.07 -6.59 12.14
N VAL A 253 -4.73 -5.49 12.48
CA VAL A 253 -4.38 -4.70 13.66
C VAL A 253 -5.49 -4.81 14.70
N LEU A 254 -5.15 -5.23 15.92
CA LEU A 254 -6.09 -5.36 17.03
C LEU A 254 -5.90 -4.20 18.00
N VAL A 255 -6.95 -3.41 18.19
CA VAL A 255 -7.02 -2.30 19.15
C VAL A 255 -8.12 -2.55 20.17
N GLY A 256 -8.09 -1.89 21.32
CA GLY A 256 -9.11 -1.99 22.37
C GLY A 256 -8.54 -1.81 23.75
N MET A 257 -9.42 -1.86 24.75
CA MET A 257 -9.09 -1.66 26.16
C MET A 257 -7.98 -2.61 26.65
N PRO A 258 -7.17 -2.18 27.62
CA PRO A 258 -6.29 -3.09 28.33
C PRO A 258 -7.09 -4.27 28.91
N GLY A 259 -6.63 -5.52 28.72
CA GLY A 259 -7.35 -6.71 29.23
C GLY A 259 -8.45 -7.27 28.33
N CYS A 260 -8.76 -6.64 27.21
CA CYS A 260 -9.79 -7.16 26.31
C CYS A 260 -9.40 -8.41 25.50
N GLY A 261 -8.16 -8.92 25.65
CA GLY A 261 -7.72 -10.19 25.04
C GLY A 261 -7.05 -10.06 23.67
N LYS A 262 -6.51 -8.89 23.31
CA LYS A 262 -5.85 -8.67 22.00
C LYS A 262 -4.73 -9.67 21.69
N THR A 263 -3.84 -9.88 22.62
CA THR A 263 -2.70 -10.81 22.46
C THR A 263 -3.19 -12.24 22.26
N THR A 264 -4.15 -12.70 23.08
CA THR A 264 -4.73 -14.04 22.96
C THR A 264 -5.45 -14.24 21.62
N VAL A 265 -6.25 -13.25 21.20
CA VAL A 265 -6.92 -13.30 19.87
C VAL A 265 -5.90 -13.27 18.74
N ALA A 266 -4.80 -12.49 18.87
CA ALA A 266 -3.73 -12.46 17.88
C ALA A 266 -3.04 -13.82 17.72
N GLU A 267 -2.79 -14.54 18.82
CA GLU A 267 -2.23 -15.89 18.82
C GLU A 267 -3.15 -16.91 18.12
N GLU A 268 -4.45 -16.89 18.44
CA GLU A 268 -5.42 -17.77 17.78
C GLU A 268 -5.56 -17.44 16.28
N LEU A 269 -5.60 -16.16 15.95
CA LEU A 269 -5.63 -15.71 14.56
C LEU A 269 -4.35 -16.09 13.79
N SER A 270 -3.19 -16.06 14.45
CA SER A 270 -1.91 -16.53 13.90
C SER A 270 -1.97 -18.00 13.49
N LYS A 271 -2.53 -18.86 14.35
CA LYS A 271 -2.73 -20.29 14.05
C LYS A 271 -3.69 -20.48 12.87
N LEU A 272 -4.79 -19.73 12.83
CA LEU A 272 -5.83 -19.85 11.79
C LEU A 272 -5.38 -19.31 10.42
N ALA A 273 -4.60 -18.22 10.40
CA ALA A 273 -4.21 -17.54 9.18
C ALA A 273 -2.80 -17.89 8.69
N GLY A 274 -1.98 -18.57 9.51
CA GLY A 274 -0.58 -18.87 9.20
C GLY A 274 0.31 -17.62 9.17
N ARG A 275 -0.09 -16.54 9.87
CA ARG A 275 0.63 -15.25 9.89
C ARG A 275 1.34 -15.05 11.22
N LYS A 276 2.47 -14.34 11.19
CA LYS A 276 3.18 -13.97 12.40
C LYS A 276 2.35 -12.94 13.20
N ALA A 277 2.12 -13.22 14.50
CA ALA A 277 1.59 -12.26 15.45
C ALA A 277 2.73 -11.55 16.18
N VAL A 278 2.55 -10.26 16.45
CA VAL A 278 3.43 -9.41 17.27
C VAL A 278 2.60 -8.59 18.23
N ASP A 279 3.15 -8.34 19.43
CA ASP A 279 2.57 -7.45 20.42
C ASP A 279 3.47 -6.21 20.54
N THR A 280 2.89 -5.00 20.45
CA THR A 280 3.70 -3.77 20.46
C THR A 280 4.34 -3.49 21.81
N ASP A 281 3.72 -3.92 22.93
CA ASP A 281 4.31 -3.77 24.25
C ASP A 281 5.56 -4.69 24.38
N SER A 282 5.47 -5.93 23.88
CA SER A 282 6.63 -6.84 23.81
C SER A 282 7.76 -6.29 22.92
N LEU A 283 7.44 -5.66 21.79
CA LEU A 283 8.45 -5.02 20.95
C LEU A 283 9.13 -3.83 21.66
N VAL A 284 8.40 -3.10 22.50
CA VAL A 284 8.96 -2.04 23.34
C VAL A 284 9.94 -2.64 24.34
N GLU A 285 9.55 -3.70 25.08
CA GLU A 285 10.38 -4.37 26.05
C GLU A 285 11.67 -4.94 25.43
N GLU A 286 11.56 -5.60 24.28
CA GLU A 286 12.70 -6.12 23.54
C GLU A 286 13.66 -5.00 23.11
N SER A 287 13.14 -3.88 22.61
CA SER A 287 13.97 -2.75 22.16
C SER A 287 14.64 -1.99 23.32
N ALA A 288 13.98 -1.93 24.50
CA ALA A 288 14.45 -1.23 25.67
C ALA A 288 15.34 -2.11 26.58
N GLY A 289 15.26 -3.42 26.45
CA GLY A 289 15.94 -4.39 27.34
C GLY A 289 15.38 -4.39 28.77
N MET A 290 14.14 -3.90 28.97
CA MET A 290 13.49 -3.82 30.28
C MET A 290 11.96 -3.87 30.11
N SER A 291 11.26 -4.26 31.18
CA SER A 291 9.80 -4.37 31.18
C SER A 291 9.11 -3.00 31.10
N VAL A 292 7.87 -2.98 30.62
CA VAL A 292 7.03 -1.77 30.56
C VAL A 292 6.90 -1.10 31.96
N PRO A 293 6.65 -1.82 33.06
CA PRO A 293 6.66 -1.21 34.41
C PRO A 293 7.98 -0.54 34.80
N GLU A 294 9.12 -1.14 34.44
CA GLU A 294 10.45 -0.55 34.70
C GLU A 294 10.67 0.71 33.89
N ILE A 295 10.25 0.75 32.60
CA ILE A 295 10.32 1.95 31.77
C ILE A 295 9.51 3.09 32.40
N PHE A 296 8.27 2.79 32.86
CA PHE A 296 7.43 3.78 33.54
C PHE A 296 8.05 4.31 34.83
N SER A 297 8.63 3.42 35.65
CA SER A 297 9.24 3.79 36.94
C SER A 297 10.51 4.61 36.79
N GLN A 298 11.37 4.28 35.78
CA GLN A 298 12.67 4.91 35.59
C GLN A 298 12.63 6.17 34.73
N TYR A 299 11.80 6.16 33.67
CA TYR A 299 11.83 7.19 32.62
C TYR A 299 10.47 7.90 32.42
N GLY A 300 9.42 7.40 33.06
CA GLY A 300 8.07 7.98 32.97
C GLY A 300 7.31 7.67 31.68
N GLU A 301 6.05 8.09 31.66
CA GLU A 301 5.11 7.79 30.56
C GLU A 301 5.59 8.36 29.21
N LYS A 302 6.16 9.57 29.20
CA LYS A 302 6.63 10.21 27.95
C LYS A 302 7.63 9.32 27.20
N ARG A 303 8.59 8.76 27.90
CA ARG A 303 9.59 7.88 27.29
C ARG A 303 8.98 6.59 26.76
N PHE A 304 8.06 6.00 27.52
CA PHE A 304 7.31 4.84 27.06
C PHE A 304 6.56 5.14 25.75
N ARG A 305 5.85 6.29 25.65
CA ARG A 305 5.11 6.67 24.43
C ARG A 305 6.02 6.88 23.22
N GLU A 306 7.23 7.38 23.41
CA GLU A 306 8.23 7.49 22.34
C GLU A 306 8.63 6.10 21.80
N LEU A 307 8.89 5.15 22.71
CA LEU A 307 9.24 3.78 22.36
C LEU A 307 8.06 3.04 21.72
N GLU A 308 6.86 3.17 22.27
CA GLU A 308 5.61 2.63 21.71
C GLU A 308 5.40 3.11 20.27
N ALA A 309 5.56 4.42 20.02
CA ALA A 309 5.43 4.98 18.68
C ALA A 309 6.50 4.45 17.70
N GLN A 310 7.71 4.16 18.17
CA GLN A 310 8.75 3.52 17.34
C GLN A 310 8.38 2.06 17.02
N ALA A 311 7.95 1.28 18.00
CA ALA A 311 7.52 -0.11 17.85
C ALA A 311 6.32 -0.22 16.88
N VAL A 312 5.30 0.62 17.07
CA VAL A 312 4.13 0.69 16.20
C VAL A 312 4.53 1.01 14.75
N ARG A 313 5.36 2.04 14.53
CA ARG A 313 5.82 2.41 13.18
C ARG A 313 6.69 1.32 12.55
N GLY A 314 7.48 0.60 13.35
CA GLY A 314 8.26 -0.55 12.90
C GLY A 314 7.35 -1.68 12.42
N ALA A 315 6.43 -2.13 13.27
CA ALA A 315 5.49 -3.21 12.94
C ALA A 315 4.56 -2.84 11.76
N ALA A 316 4.10 -1.60 11.69
CA ALA A 316 3.20 -1.13 10.61
C ALA A 316 3.85 -1.16 9.21
N LYS A 317 5.19 -1.10 9.11
CA LYS A 317 5.92 -1.20 7.83
C LYS A 317 6.05 -2.63 7.32
N GLU A 318 5.96 -3.61 8.20
CA GLU A 318 5.95 -5.02 7.84
C GLU A 318 4.64 -5.38 7.13
N LYS A 319 4.60 -6.58 6.53
CA LYS A 319 3.50 -7.04 5.71
C LYS A 319 2.93 -8.34 6.24
N GLY A 320 1.61 -8.47 6.16
CA GLY A 320 0.91 -9.69 6.53
C GLY A 320 1.02 -10.05 8.02
N LEU A 321 1.36 -9.08 8.88
CA LEU A 321 1.41 -9.29 10.33
C LEU A 321 0.01 -9.24 10.96
N ILE A 322 -0.10 -9.89 12.12
CA ILE A 322 -1.15 -9.66 13.09
C ILE A 322 -0.52 -8.81 14.21
N ILE A 323 -1.01 -7.59 14.40
CA ILE A 323 -0.44 -6.62 15.34
C ILE A 323 -1.41 -6.42 16.50
N ALA A 324 -1.10 -6.95 17.68
CA ALA A 324 -1.77 -6.59 18.92
C ALA A 324 -1.13 -5.31 19.47
N THR A 325 -1.93 -4.27 19.68
CA THR A 325 -1.42 -2.98 20.18
C THR A 325 -1.54 -2.84 21.68
N GLY A 326 -0.65 -2.07 22.31
CA GLY A 326 -0.89 -1.53 23.65
C GLY A 326 -2.21 -0.75 23.69
N GLY A 327 -2.92 -0.79 24.81
CA GLY A 327 -4.24 -0.13 24.94
C GLY A 327 -4.19 1.40 24.79
N GLY A 328 -3.04 2.03 24.88
CA GLY A 328 -2.83 3.47 24.69
C GLY A 328 -2.29 3.85 23.31
N ALA A 329 -1.91 2.90 22.49
CA ALA A 329 -1.23 3.17 21.22
C ALA A 329 -2.03 4.08 20.27
N VAL A 330 -3.37 3.97 20.29
CA VAL A 330 -4.27 4.79 19.44
C VAL A 330 -4.47 6.23 19.94
N LEU A 331 -3.95 6.57 21.13
CA LEU A 331 -3.99 7.94 21.65
C LEU A 331 -3.07 8.88 20.84
N ASP A 332 -2.06 8.33 20.18
CA ASP A 332 -1.24 9.07 19.22
C ASP A 332 -1.84 8.93 17.81
N PRO A 333 -2.37 10.02 17.21
CA PRO A 333 -2.86 10.00 15.82
C PRO A 333 -1.79 9.58 14.81
N GLY A 334 -0.50 9.77 15.11
CA GLY A 334 0.62 9.31 14.28
C GLY A 334 0.70 7.79 14.22
N ASN A 335 0.45 7.12 15.34
CA ASN A 335 0.37 5.66 15.39
C ASN A 335 -0.82 5.14 14.57
N VAL A 336 -1.98 5.75 14.73
CA VAL A 336 -3.19 5.37 13.96
C VAL A 336 -2.92 5.51 12.46
N ARG A 337 -2.33 6.62 12.02
CA ARG A 337 -1.97 6.83 10.60
C ARG A 337 -0.97 5.77 10.11
N ALA A 338 0.03 5.44 10.93
CA ALA A 338 1.00 4.40 10.55
C ALA A 338 0.33 3.03 10.38
N LEU A 339 -0.52 2.63 11.33
CA LEU A 339 -1.25 1.37 11.31
C LEU A 339 -2.23 1.30 10.12
N LYS A 340 -2.98 2.37 9.85
CA LYS A 340 -3.92 2.44 8.71
C LYS A 340 -3.23 2.35 7.34
N GLY A 341 -1.95 2.73 7.23
CA GLY A 341 -1.23 2.75 5.96
C GLY A 341 -1.20 1.39 5.27
N ASN A 342 -0.97 0.32 6.02
CA ASN A 342 -0.94 -1.05 5.50
C ASN A 342 -1.82 -2.03 6.29
N GLY A 343 -2.58 -1.57 7.27
CA GLY A 343 -3.36 -2.40 8.17
C GLY A 343 -4.86 -2.16 8.09
N ARG A 344 -5.64 -3.20 8.38
CA ARG A 344 -7.05 -3.13 8.72
C ARG A 344 -7.18 -3.20 10.24
N ILE A 345 -7.82 -2.22 10.84
CA ILE A 345 -7.91 -2.06 12.29
C ILE A 345 -9.22 -2.65 12.80
N TYR A 346 -9.11 -3.60 13.72
CA TYR A 346 -10.23 -4.24 14.40
C TYR A 346 -10.30 -3.78 15.84
N TYR A 347 -11.40 -3.15 16.23
CA TYR A 347 -11.67 -2.84 17.63
C TYR A 347 -12.28 -4.05 18.34
N LEU A 348 -11.51 -4.67 19.26
CA LEU A 348 -12.00 -5.73 20.11
C LEU A 348 -12.77 -5.13 21.29
N LYS A 349 -14.09 -5.21 21.21
CA LYS A 349 -15.02 -4.84 22.30
C LYS A 349 -15.13 -5.99 23.29
N ARG A 350 -15.05 -5.69 24.57
CA ARG A 350 -15.29 -6.64 25.65
C ARG A 350 -15.98 -5.95 26.79
N ASP A 351 -16.91 -6.64 27.42
CA ASP A 351 -17.59 -6.14 28.63
C ASP A 351 -16.55 -5.78 29.70
N LEU A 352 -16.72 -4.63 30.34
CA LEU A 352 -15.77 -4.12 31.33
C LEU A 352 -15.69 -5.06 32.56
N ASP A 353 -16.76 -5.83 32.86
CA ASP A 353 -16.75 -6.82 33.93
C ASP A 353 -15.89 -8.05 33.62
N LEU A 354 -15.60 -8.28 32.35
CA LEU A 354 -14.77 -9.40 31.87
C LEU A 354 -13.31 -9.02 31.63
N LEU A 355 -12.91 -7.74 31.85
CA LEU A 355 -11.55 -7.30 31.66
C LEU A 355 -10.63 -7.80 32.78
N SER A 356 -9.48 -8.39 32.39
CA SER A 356 -8.44 -8.75 33.37
C SER A 356 -7.78 -7.49 33.93
N LEU A 357 -7.66 -7.43 35.26
CA LEU A 357 -7.05 -6.32 36.02
C LEU A 357 -5.57 -6.57 36.37
N ASP A 358 -5.05 -7.78 36.13
CA ASP A 358 -3.74 -8.20 36.60
C ASP A 358 -2.59 -7.47 35.90
N ASP A 359 -1.55 -7.13 36.67
CA ASP A 359 -0.22 -6.62 36.28
C ASP A 359 -0.16 -5.36 35.39
N ARG A 360 -1.06 -4.35 35.63
CA ARG A 360 -1.09 -3.15 34.79
C ARG A 360 -0.89 -1.86 35.57
N PRO A 361 0.10 -1.02 35.18
CA PRO A 361 0.41 0.21 35.91
C PRO A 361 -0.72 1.24 35.98
N LEU A 362 -1.59 1.30 34.94
CA LEU A 362 -2.56 2.38 34.74
C LEU A 362 -4.03 1.99 34.99
N SER A 363 -4.36 0.73 35.30
CA SER A 363 -5.78 0.27 35.47
C SER A 363 -5.98 -0.56 36.72
N LYS A 364 -5.70 0.05 37.90
CA LYS A 364 -5.71 -0.64 39.19
C LYS A 364 -7.07 -0.65 39.89
N SER A 365 -8.09 0.06 39.40
CA SER A 365 -9.42 0.08 40.01
C SER A 365 -10.52 0.14 38.94
N ARG A 366 -11.74 -0.31 39.31
CA ARG A 366 -12.91 -0.26 38.43
C ARG A 366 -13.20 1.17 37.97
N GLU A 367 -13.21 2.13 38.89
CA GLU A 367 -13.45 3.54 38.57
C GLU A 367 -12.44 4.10 37.56
N THR A 368 -11.17 3.67 37.62
CA THR A 368 -10.14 4.05 36.68
C THR A 368 -10.42 3.44 35.31
N LEU A 369 -10.91 2.19 35.26
CA LEU A 369 -11.29 1.53 34.01
C LEU A 369 -12.48 2.21 33.34
N ASP A 370 -13.50 2.56 34.09
CA ASP A 370 -14.71 3.23 33.59
C ASP A 370 -14.33 4.59 32.95
N LYS A 371 -13.55 5.41 33.66
CA LYS A 371 -13.03 6.69 33.13
C LYS A 371 -12.16 6.49 31.88
N MET A 372 -11.33 5.44 31.88
CA MET A 372 -10.48 5.12 30.73
C MET A 372 -11.32 4.67 29.53
N PHE A 373 -12.38 3.90 29.75
CA PHE A 373 -13.29 3.45 28.71
C PHE A 373 -14.05 4.65 28.11
N GLU A 374 -14.66 5.49 28.94
CA GLU A 374 -15.34 6.70 28.45
C GLU A 374 -14.45 7.59 27.58
N ALA A 375 -13.16 7.73 27.94
CA ALA A 375 -12.22 8.53 27.19
C ALA A 375 -11.73 7.86 25.88
N ARG A 376 -11.60 6.52 25.86
CA ARG A 376 -10.93 5.80 24.77
C ARG A 376 -11.87 5.08 23.82
N ASP A 377 -13.08 4.68 24.23
CA ASP A 377 -14.03 3.98 23.36
C ASP A 377 -14.35 4.78 22.07
N PRO A 378 -14.56 6.12 22.13
CA PRO A 378 -14.74 6.91 20.93
C PRO A 378 -13.50 6.89 20.01
N ILE A 379 -12.30 6.85 20.59
CA ILE A 379 -11.04 6.82 19.80
C ILE A 379 -10.90 5.47 19.10
N TYR A 380 -11.11 4.35 19.81
CA TYR A 380 -11.08 3.02 19.20
C TYR A 380 -12.14 2.89 18.11
N SER A 381 -13.36 3.34 18.37
CA SER A 381 -14.48 3.27 17.42
C SER A 381 -14.20 4.08 16.14
N ASN A 382 -13.60 5.27 16.27
CA ASN A 382 -13.31 6.15 15.15
C ASN A 382 -12.09 5.69 14.33
N CYS A 383 -11.12 5.01 14.92
CA CYS A 383 -9.95 4.55 14.20
C CYS A 383 -10.12 3.18 13.54
N ALA A 384 -11.07 2.37 14.02
CA ALA A 384 -11.27 1.00 13.55
C ALA A 384 -12.01 0.94 12.20
N ASP A 385 -11.65 -0.02 11.37
CA ASP A 385 -12.38 -0.38 10.15
C ASP A 385 -13.58 -1.30 10.46
N ALA A 386 -13.49 -2.10 11.54
CA ALA A 386 -14.57 -2.93 12.06
C ALA A 386 -14.48 -3.13 13.59
N ALA A 387 -15.61 -3.34 14.24
CA ALA A 387 -15.68 -3.68 15.66
C ALA A 387 -16.14 -5.13 15.84
N ILE A 388 -15.43 -5.88 16.68
CA ILE A 388 -15.67 -7.31 16.93
C ILE A 388 -15.87 -7.52 18.45
N ASN A 389 -16.97 -8.13 18.82
CA ASN A 389 -17.24 -8.50 20.22
C ASN A 389 -16.38 -9.71 20.63
N ASN A 390 -15.66 -9.61 21.75
CA ASN A 390 -14.76 -10.61 22.32
C ASN A 390 -15.22 -11.09 23.72
N ASP A 391 -16.50 -11.18 23.97
CA ASP A 391 -17.05 -11.65 25.27
C ASP A 391 -17.07 -13.18 25.38
N LEU A 392 -16.98 -13.88 24.27
CA LEU A 392 -17.08 -15.35 24.23
C LEU A 392 -15.70 -16.01 24.27
N SER A 393 -15.26 -16.55 23.15
CA SER A 393 -14.03 -17.31 23.00
C SER A 393 -13.06 -16.61 22.06
N PRO A 394 -11.76 -16.50 22.40
CA PRO A 394 -10.75 -15.95 21.50
C PRO A 394 -10.71 -16.64 20.14
N VAL A 395 -10.96 -17.94 20.09
CA VAL A 395 -11.02 -18.74 18.83
C VAL A 395 -12.17 -18.26 17.95
N LEU A 396 -13.36 -18.05 18.51
CA LEU A 396 -14.51 -17.55 17.75
C LEU A 396 -14.30 -16.11 17.28
N THR A 397 -13.66 -15.29 18.11
CA THR A 397 -13.31 -13.91 17.74
C THR A 397 -12.31 -13.90 16.60
N ALA A 398 -11.28 -14.73 16.66
CA ALA A 398 -10.29 -14.89 15.58
C ALA A 398 -10.96 -15.35 14.26
N GLN A 399 -11.91 -16.32 14.35
CA GLN A 399 -12.64 -16.76 13.17
C GLN A 399 -13.48 -15.63 12.55
N ARG A 400 -14.19 -14.86 13.35
CA ARG A 400 -14.98 -13.69 12.89
C ARG A 400 -14.12 -12.64 12.19
N ILE A 401 -12.93 -12.35 12.73
CA ILE A 401 -11.98 -11.44 12.09
C ILE A 401 -11.53 -11.97 10.73
N LYS A 402 -11.21 -13.28 10.66
CA LYS A 402 -10.81 -13.93 9.41
C LYS A 402 -11.91 -13.88 8.35
N ASP A 403 -13.15 -14.17 8.73
CA ASP A 403 -14.31 -14.17 7.84
C ASP A 403 -14.62 -12.74 7.34
N GLU A 404 -14.55 -11.75 8.23
CA GLU A 404 -14.75 -10.34 7.88
C GLU A 404 -13.67 -9.82 6.94
N LEU A 405 -12.39 -10.16 7.19
CA LEU A 405 -11.28 -9.82 6.33
C LEU A 405 -11.47 -10.37 4.91
N GLY A 406 -11.94 -11.61 4.78
CA GLY A 406 -12.18 -12.27 3.47
C GLY A 406 -13.35 -11.66 2.69
N SER A 407 -14.34 -11.08 3.38
CA SER A 407 -15.52 -10.44 2.77
C SER A 407 -15.39 -8.93 2.55
N SER A 408 -14.32 -8.32 3.07
CA SER A 408 -14.14 -6.87 3.01
C SER A 408 -13.80 -6.35 1.61
N ASP A 409 -14.27 -5.16 1.28
CA ASP A 409 -13.80 -4.40 0.12
C ASP A 409 -12.38 -3.88 0.39
N ILE A 410 -11.47 -4.17 -0.55
CA ILE A 410 -10.06 -3.78 -0.51
C ILE A 410 -9.80 -2.63 -1.48
#